data_7d755df9ea1d8ea9fde343297d61ff86
#
_entry.id   7d755df9ea1d8ea9fde343297d61ff86
#
_cell.length_a   1.000
_cell.length_b   1.000
_cell.length_c   1.000
_cell.angle_alpha   90.00
_cell.angle_beta   90.00
_cell.angle_gamma   90.00
#
_symmetry.space_group_name_H-M   'P 1'
#
loop_
_entity.id
_entity.type
_entity.pdbx_description
1 polymer ?
#
loop_
_entity_poly.entity_id
_entity_poly.type
_entity_poly.pdbx_seq_one_letter_code
_entity_poly.pdbx_strand_id
1 'polypeptide(L)'
;MLARSIMFQGTGSDVGKSLVVAGLCRWANNRGIRVQPFKPQNMSNNAAVAEGNGEVGRAQALQARACRIQPSVDMNPILLKPETDSGAQIIVQGKMYSRATAREYQKLKPQLLPYVLESFERIQKQAELLLVEGAGSPAEINLRTNDIANMGFAKAVNIPIILVGDIDRGGVIANLVGTQAVLPIEEAELIKGFVINKFRGDVSLFDSGIKEIERRTQWQGLGVIPWFENAKKLPAAVSYTHLTLPTKAYV
;
A
#
# COMPACT_ATOMS: atom_id res chain seq x y z
N MET A 1 -11.97 13.10 -18.74
CA MET A 1 -11.84 11.62 -18.64
C MET A 1 -11.27 11.35 -17.26
N LEU A 2 -11.82 10.39 -16.49
CA LEU A 2 -11.28 10.04 -15.17
C LEU A 2 -9.93 9.32 -15.33
N ALA A 3 -9.03 9.48 -14.36
CA ALA A 3 -7.73 8.82 -14.34
C ALA A 3 -7.88 7.29 -14.43
N ARG A 4 -7.00 6.63 -15.18
CA ARG A 4 -6.81 5.19 -15.06
C ARG A 4 -6.17 4.90 -13.70
N SER A 5 -6.68 3.93 -12.98
CA SER A 5 -6.22 3.63 -11.64
C SER A 5 -5.78 2.17 -11.53
N ILE A 6 -4.72 1.92 -10.77
CA ILE A 6 -4.24 0.58 -10.45
C ILE A 6 -3.76 0.55 -9.00
N MET A 7 -4.06 -0.54 -8.28
CA MET A 7 -3.72 -0.68 -6.87
C MET A 7 -2.62 -1.72 -6.65
N PHE A 8 -1.64 -1.37 -5.83
CA PHE A 8 -0.57 -2.25 -5.38
C PHE A 8 -0.82 -2.69 -3.95
N GLN A 9 -1.12 -3.96 -3.77
CA GLN A 9 -1.22 -4.59 -2.45
C GLN A 9 -0.02 -5.51 -2.22
N GLY A 10 0.24 -5.90 -0.99
CA GLY A 10 1.39 -6.75 -0.67
C GLY A 10 0.97 -8.04 -0.02
N THR A 11 1.78 -9.10 -0.19
CA THR A 11 1.60 -10.34 0.57
C THR A 11 1.92 -10.19 2.07
N GLY A 12 2.32 -8.99 2.49
CA GLY A 12 2.64 -8.67 3.89
C GLY A 12 3.04 -7.21 4.07
N SER A 13 3.39 -6.86 5.30
CA SER A 13 4.06 -5.60 5.62
C SER A 13 5.51 -5.62 5.10
N ASP A 14 6.07 -4.43 4.83
CA ASP A 14 7.46 -4.23 4.41
C ASP A 14 7.91 -4.96 3.12
N VAL A 15 6.98 -5.51 2.34
CA VAL A 15 7.29 -6.13 1.05
C VAL A 15 7.79 -5.13 -0.01
N GLY A 16 7.79 -3.82 0.31
CA GLY A 16 8.33 -2.76 -0.53
C GLY A 16 7.31 -2.02 -1.39
N LYS A 17 6.01 -2.14 -1.09
CA LYS A 17 4.93 -1.45 -1.83
C LYS A 17 5.22 0.04 -2.06
N SER A 18 5.55 0.78 -1.00
CA SER A 18 5.76 2.23 -1.07
C SER A 18 6.87 2.62 -2.03
N LEU A 19 7.96 1.85 -2.07
CA LEU A 19 9.07 2.10 -2.98
C LEU A 19 8.72 1.74 -4.42
N VAL A 20 8.03 0.62 -4.65
CA VAL A 20 7.56 0.22 -5.98
C VAL A 20 6.62 1.29 -6.54
N VAL A 21 5.64 1.74 -5.78
CA VAL A 21 4.72 2.80 -6.19
C VAL A 21 5.47 4.11 -6.45
N ALA A 22 6.41 4.52 -5.58
CA ALA A 22 7.24 5.71 -5.81
C ALA A 22 8.07 5.61 -7.09
N GLY A 23 8.65 4.45 -7.37
CA GLY A 23 9.41 4.18 -8.60
C GLY A 23 8.53 4.31 -9.85
N LEU A 24 7.33 3.72 -9.82
CA LEU A 24 6.36 3.81 -10.91
C LEU A 24 5.83 5.24 -11.08
N CYS A 25 5.59 5.97 -9.99
CA CYS A 25 5.26 7.40 -10.04
C CYS A 25 6.35 8.19 -10.78
N ARG A 26 7.61 7.99 -10.42
CA ARG A 26 8.75 8.66 -11.07
C ARG A 26 8.86 8.27 -12.54
N TRP A 27 8.70 6.98 -12.83
CA TRP A 27 8.76 6.46 -14.20
C TRP A 27 7.67 7.06 -15.09
N ALA A 28 6.43 7.14 -14.61
CA ALA A 28 5.32 7.73 -15.34
C ALA A 28 5.51 9.25 -15.53
N ASN A 29 5.91 9.97 -14.48
CA ASN A 29 6.18 11.40 -14.55
C ASN A 29 7.29 11.75 -15.55
N ASN A 30 8.36 10.95 -15.59
CA ASN A 30 9.45 11.15 -16.56
C ASN A 30 9.00 10.94 -18.02
N ARG A 31 7.84 10.31 -18.25
CA ARG A 31 7.21 10.14 -19.58
C ARG A 31 6.12 11.17 -19.86
N GLY A 32 6.02 12.20 -19.03
CA GLY A 32 5.04 13.28 -19.20
C GLY A 32 3.62 12.90 -18.77
N ILE A 33 3.41 11.71 -18.17
CA ILE A 33 2.09 11.29 -17.68
C ILE A 33 1.82 12.02 -16.36
N ARG A 34 0.68 12.69 -16.26
CA ARG A 34 0.20 13.33 -15.02
C ARG A 34 -0.23 12.22 -14.06
N VAL A 35 0.70 11.75 -13.24
CA VAL A 35 0.50 10.68 -12.27
C VAL A 35 0.37 11.24 -10.86
N GLN A 36 -0.51 10.65 -10.06
CA GLN A 36 -0.61 10.92 -8.63
C GLN A 36 -0.63 9.62 -7.81
N PRO A 37 -0.08 9.65 -6.58
CA PRO A 37 -0.19 8.54 -5.65
C PRO A 37 -1.46 8.67 -4.82
N PHE A 38 -1.95 7.52 -4.33
CA PHE A 38 -3.04 7.46 -3.36
C PHE A 38 -2.83 6.31 -2.39
N LYS A 39 -3.15 6.51 -1.13
CA LYS A 39 -3.17 5.45 -0.13
C LYS A 39 -4.39 5.66 0.77
N PRO A 40 -5.41 4.80 0.67
CA PRO A 40 -6.66 4.96 1.41
C PRO A 40 -6.45 5.15 2.91
N GLN A 41 -5.62 4.30 3.51
CA GLN A 41 -5.25 4.34 4.92
C GLN A 41 -3.75 4.11 5.06
N ASN A 42 -3.11 4.89 5.91
CA ASN A 42 -1.73 4.65 6.35
C ASN A 42 -1.65 4.56 7.87
N MET A 43 -0.65 3.85 8.38
CA MET A 43 -0.30 3.86 9.80
C MET A 43 1.16 4.27 9.92
N SER A 44 1.43 5.43 10.51
CA SER A 44 2.78 5.96 10.64
C SER A 44 2.86 7.06 11.68
N ASN A 45 3.87 7.01 12.54
CA ASN A 45 4.22 8.12 13.44
C ASN A 45 4.95 9.25 12.69
N ASN A 46 5.51 8.95 11.51
CA ASN A 46 6.18 9.93 10.67
C ASN A 46 5.18 10.53 9.68
N ALA A 47 4.67 11.71 10.00
CA ALA A 47 3.89 12.52 9.10
C ALA A 47 4.80 13.51 8.34
N ALA A 48 4.28 13.99 7.23
CA ALA A 48 4.81 15.13 6.49
C ALA A 48 3.70 16.18 6.37
N VAL A 49 4.11 17.43 6.27
CA VAL A 49 3.17 18.53 6.04
C VAL A 49 2.71 18.47 4.59
N ALA A 50 1.39 18.50 4.40
CA ALA A 50 0.74 18.65 3.11
C ALA A 50 0.28 20.08 2.87
N GLU A 51 -0.18 20.36 1.67
CA GLU A 51 -0.78 21.64 1.32
C GLU A 51 -1.92 21.99 2.29
N GLY A 52 -2.02 23.27 2.68
CA GLY A 52 -3.01 23.74 3.66
C GLY A 52 -2.71 23.34 5.12
N ASN A 53 -1.46 23.06 5.46
CA ASN A 53 -1.00 22.65 6.80
C ASN A 53 -1.64 21.34 7.31
N GLY A 54 -2.13 20.49 6.42
CA GLY A 54 -2.61 19.18 6.77
C GLY A 54 -1.47 18.16 6.92
N GLU A 55 -1.78 16.99 7.47
CA GLU A 55 -0.81 15.89 7.65
C GLU A 55 -1.06 14.74 6.66
N VAL A 56 0.01 14.20 6.10
CA VAL A 56 0.01 12.97 5.30
C VAL A 56 1.11 12.04 5.75
N GLY A 57 0.95 10.74 5.51
CA GLY A 57 1.99 9.77 5.80
C GLY A 57 3.25 10.02 4.96
N ARG A 58 4.42 9.76 5.52
CA ARG A 58 5.71 9.97 4.85
C ARG A 58 5.86 9.20 3.54
N ALA A 59 5.23 8.02 3.43
CA ALA A 59 5.21 7.25 2.19
C ALA A 59 4.59 8.05 1.04
N GLN A 60 3.47 8.73 1.28
CA GLN A 60 2.78 9.53 0.27
C GLN A 60 3.52 10.82 -0.04
N ALA A 61 4.19 11.44 0.94
CA ALA A 61 5.09 12.56 0.68
C ALA A 61 6.28 12.15 -0.22
N LEU A 62 6.85 10.96 -0.03
CA LEU A 62 7.87 10.40 -0.92
C LEU A 62 7.32 10.19 -2.34
N GLN A 63 6.12 9.63 -2.44
CA GLN A 63 5.47 9.36 -3.72
C GLN A 63 5.04 10.65 -4.44
N ALA A 64 4.55 11.67 -3.73
CA ALA A 64 4.30 13.00 -4.28
C ALA A 64 5.57 13.64 -4.84
N ARG A 65 6.68 13.54 -4.08
CA ARG A 65 8.01 13.99 -4.55
C ARG A 65 8.46 13.20 -5.79
N ALA A 66 8.15 11.91 -5.87
CA ALA A 66 8.40 11.10 -7.06
C ALA A 66 7.60 11.60 -8.27
N CYS A 67 6.37 12.04 -8.08
CA CYS A 67 5.54 12.69 -9.09
C CYS A 67 5.93 14.15 -9.38
N ARG A 68 6.87 14.76 -8.63
CA ARG A 68 7.25 16.19 -8.68
C ARG A 68 6.08 17.13 -8.38
N ILE A 69 5.22 16.76 -7.47
CA ILE A 69 4.09 17.56 -7.00
C ILE A 69 4.16 17.75 -5.48
N GLN A 70 3.44 18.75 -4.97
CA GLN A 70 3.29 18.93 -3.53
C GLN A 70 2.39 17.85 -2.93
N PRO A 71 2.67 17.38 -1.70
CA PRO A 71 1.77 16.47 -1.00
C PRO A 71 0.41 17.14 -0.74
N SER A 72 -0.67 16.42 -1.03
CA SER A 72 -2.05 16.82 -0.71
C SER A 72 -2.62 15.87 0.34
N VAL A 73 -3.50 16.36 1.20
CA VAL A 73 -4.21 15.54 2.20
C VAL A 73 -5.05 14.44 1.56
N ASP A 74 -5.51 14.66 0.34
CA ASP A 74 -6.26 13.67 -0.42
C ASP A 74 -5.44 12.45 -0.84
N MET A 75 -4.10 12.55 -0.89
CA MET A 75 -3.23 11.42 -1.20
C MET A 75 -3.22 10.35 -0.10
N ASN A 76 -3.58 10.74 1.13
CA ASN A 76 -3.69 9.84 2.27
C ASN A 76 -4.81 10.31 3.21
N PRO A 77 -6.09 10.06 2.84
CA PRO A 77 -7.22 10.60 3.58
C PRO A 77 -7.32 10.08 5.01
N ILE A 78 -6.87 8.86 5.29
CA ILE A 78 -6.87 8.30 6.65
C ILE A 78 -5.44 8.00 7.08
N LEU A 79 -4.95 8.71 8.10
CA LEU A 79 -3.66 8.45 8.73
C LEU A 79 -3.87 8.10 10.21
N LEU A 80 -3.37 6.93 10.59
CA LEU A 80 -3.34 6.48 11.98
C LEU A 80 -1.95 6.78 12.55
N LYS A 81 -1.90 7.52 13.66
CA LYS A 81 -0.66 7.81 14.40
C LYS A 81 -0.71 7.07 15.74
N PRO A 82 -0.04 5.92 15.88
CA PRO A 82 0.04 5.23 17.16
C PRO A 82 0.59 6.13 18.27
N GLU A 83 -0.11 6.21 19.41
CA GLU A 83 0.31 6.98 20.58
C GLU A 83 0.74 6.06 21.73
N THR A 84 0.11 4.89 21.82
CA THR A 84 0.35 3.88 22.85
C THR A 84 0.23 2.50 22.24
N ASP A 85 0.51 1.45 23.01
CA ASP A 85 0.37 0.06 22.56
C ASP A 85 -1.07 -0.30 22.11
N SER A 86 -2.07 0.46 22.54
CA SER A 86 -3.49 0.15 22.29
C SER A 86 -4.27 1.27 21.60
N GLY A 87 -3.71 2.45 21.42
CA GLY A 87 -4.40 3.63 20.90
C GLY A 87 -3.67 4.37 19.80
N ALA A 88 -4.44 5.02 18.95
CA ALA A 88 -3.92 5.88 17.88
C ALA A 88 -4.76 7.15 17.70
N GLN A 89 -4.11 8.23 17.30
CA GLN A 89 -4.81 9.37 16.70
C GLN A 89 -5.27 8.99 15.30
N ILE A 90 -6.51 9.35 14.99
CA ILE A 90 -7.09 9.21 13.66
C ILE A 90 -7.09 10.60 13.01
N ILE A 91 -6.32 10.72 11.94
CA ILE A 91 -6.26 11.92 11.11
C ILE A 91 -7.10 11.65 9.86
N VAL A 92 -8.07 12.52 9.59
CA VAL A 92 -8.94 12.44 8.40
C VAL A 92 -8.68 13.67 7.54
N GLN A 93 -8.33 13.45 6.28
CA GLN A 93 -8.02 14.53 5.31
C GLN A 93 -7.11 15.61 5.92
N GLY A 94 -6.04 15.15 6.57
CA GLY A 94 -5.00 15.99 7.15
C GLY A 94 -5.31 16.63 8.50
N LYS A 95 -6.49 16.43 9.07
CA LYS A 95 -6.91 17.01 10.36
C LYS A 95 -7.22 15.92 11.39
N MET A 96 -6.89 16.21 12.66
CA MET A 96 -7.25 15.32 13.76
C MET A 96 -8.76 15.15 13.83
N TYR A 97 -9.23 13.92 13.77
CA TYR A 97 -10.65 13.54 13.84
C TYR A 97 -11.03 13.01 15.22
N SER A 98 -10.30 12.02 15.72
CA SER A 98 -10.52 11.40 17.03
C SER A 98 -9.29 10.61 17.50
N ARG A 99 -9.39 10.08 18.73
CA ARG A 99 -8.53 9.00 19.23
C ARG A 99 -9.36 7.74 19.37
N ALA A 100 -8.77 6.60 19.10
CA ALA A 100 -9.44 5.32 19.23
C ALA A 100 -8.46 4.18 19.54
N THR A 101 -8.92 3.21 20.31
CA THR A 101 -8.30 1.89 20.39
C THR A 101 -8.50 1.12 19.08
N ALA A 102 -7.76 0.04 18.87
CA ALA A 102 -7.91 -0.79 17.69
C ALA A 102 -9.35 -1.31 17.49
N ARG A 103 -10.02 -1.68 18.60
CA ARG A 103 -11.42 -2.15 18.56
C ARG A 103 -12.41 -1.05 18.20
N GLU A 104 -12.23 0.15 18.70
CA GLU A 104 -13.06 1.31 18.37
C GLU A 104 -12.85 1.75 16.93
N TYR A 105 -11.60 1.71 16.46
CA TYR A 105 -11.27 2.01 15.07
C TYR A 105 -11.99 1.10 14.07
N GLN A 106 -12.11 -0.21 14.37
CA GLN A 106 -12.86 -1.13 13.52
C GLN A 106 -14.33 -0.70 13.37
N LYS A 107 -14.94 -0.12 14.41
CA LYS A 107 -16.32 0.39 14.38
C LYS A 107 -16.46 1.71 13.62
N LEU A 108 -15.37 2.49 13.55
CA LEU A 108 -15.36 3.78 12.86
C LEU A 108 -15.15 3.64 11.34
N LYS A 109 -14.53 2.56 10.87
CA LYS A 109 -14.22 2.37 9.44
C LYS A 109 -15.39 2.64 8.48
N PRO A 110 -16.63 2.19 8.74
CA PRO A 110 -17.75 2.50 7.85
C PRO A 110 -18.01 4.00 7.70
N GLN A 111 -17.77 4.78 8.78
CA GLN A 111 -17.92 6.24 8.76
C GLN A 111 -16.76 6.94 8.07
N LEU A 112 -15.59 6.27 7.98
CA LEU A 112 -14.39 6.81 7.36
C LEU A 112 -14.32 6.54 5.85
N LEU A 113 -14.97 5.48 5.37
CA LEU A 113 -14.97 5.13 3.94
C LEU A 113 -15.46 6.28 3.02
N PRO A 114 -16.51 7.04 3.34
CA PRO A 114 -16.92 8.18 2.53
C PRO A 114 -15.81 9.21 2.30
N TYR A 115 -15.00 9.53 3.33
CA TYR A 115 -13.86 10.46 3.19
C TYR A 115 -12.77 9.90 2.28
N VAL A 116 -12.57 8.58 2.32
CA VAL A 116 -11.62 7.90 1.42
C VAL A 116 -12.08 8.01 -0.02
N LEU A 117 -13.34 7.72 -0.29
CA LEU A 117 -13.91 7.77 -1.65
C LEU A 117 -13.94 9.20 -2.19
N GLU A 118 -14.32 10.16 -1.38
CA GLU A 118 -14.31 11.59 -1.74
C GLU A 118 -12.91 12.08 -2.14
N SER A 119 -11.90 11.74 -1.34
CA SER A 119 -10.51 12.09 -1.66
C SER A 119 -10.01 11.38 -2.93
N PHE A 120 -10.38 10.12 -3.12
CA PHE A 120 -10.06 9.37 -4.33
C PHE A 120 -10.65 10.04 -5.58
N GLU A 121 -11.92 10.43 -5.55
CA GLU A 121 -12.57 11.14 -6.65
C GLU A 121 -11.91 12.49 -6.96
N ARG A 122 -11.52 13.24 -5.91
CA ARG A 122 -10.82 14.52 -6.11
C ARG A 122 -9.49 14.34 -6.84
N ILE A 123 -8.70 13.34 -6.44
CA ILE A 123 -7.40 13.05 -7.08
C ILE A 123 -7.60 12.48 -8.50
N GLN A 124 -8.60 11.63 -8.72
CA GLN A 124 -8.90 11.11 -10.06
C GLN A 124 -9.16 12.20 -11.11
N LYS A 125 -9.73 13.32 -10.70
CA LYS A 125 -9.99 14.47 -11.60
C LYS A 125 -8.72 15.25 -11.97
N GLN A 126 -7.64 15.07 -11.21
CA GLN A 126 -6.39 15.81 -11.36
C GLN A 126 -5.28 15.05 -12.09
N ALA A 127 -5.46 13.77 -12.34
CA ALA A 127 -4.47 12.89 -12.91
C ALA A 127 -4.93 12.20 -14.20
N GLU A 128 -3.99 11.61 -14.94
CA GLU A 128 -4.23 10.65 -16.03
C GLU A 128 -4.02 9.22 -15.54
N LEU A 129 -3.12 9.06 -14.57
CA LEU A 129 -2.82 7.79 -13.92
C LEU A 129 -2.81 7.96 -12.40
N LEU A 130 -3.50 7.07 -11.71
CA LEU A 130 -3.52 7.01 -10.26
C LEU A 130 -2.92 5.70 -9.78
N LEU A 131 -1.83 5.77 -9.02
CA LEU A 131 -1.16 4.63 -8.43
C LEU A 131 -1.55 4.52 -6.96
N VAL A 132 -2.33 3.50 -6.64
CA VAL A 132 -2.88 3.30 -5.30
C VAL A 132 -2.03 2.30 -4.53
N GLU A 133 -1.72 2.60 -3.28
CA GLU A 133 -0.99 1.70 -2.37
C GLU A 133 -1.93 1.17 -1.28
N GLY A 134 -2.00 -0.15 -1.13
CA GLY A 134 -2.69 -0.81 -0.02
C GLY A 134 -1.88 -0.79 1.28
N ALA A 135 -2.48 -1.24 2.37
CA ALA A 135 -1.86 -1.34 3.69
C ALA A 135 -1.78 -2.81 4.16
N GLY A 136 -0.58 -3.26 4.58
CA GLY A 136 -0.37 -4.64 5.03
C GLY A 136 -0.63 -5.67 3.93
N SER A 137 -1.45 -6.68 4.23
CA SER A 137 -1.81 -7.78 3.34
C SER A 137 -3.34 -7.91 3.20
N PRO A 138 -3.88 -8.20 2.02
CA PRO A 138 -5.29 -8.55 1.85
C PRO A 138 -5.63 -9.93 2.44
N ALA A 139 -4.63 -10.76 2.72
CA ALA A 139 -4.80 -12.09 3.31
C ALA A 139 -5.13 -12.07 4.81
N GLU A 140 -5.09 -10.90 5.46
CA GLU A 140 -5.50 -10.73 6.87
C GLU A 140 -7.05 -10.75 6.98
N ILE A 141 -7.64 -11.90 6.65
CA ILE A 141 -9.11 -12.06 6.54
C ILE A 141 -9.84 -11.85 7.87
N ASN A 142 -9.16 -12.05 9.00
CA ASN A 142 -9.65 -11.77 10.34
C ASN A 142 -9.84 -10.26 10.62
N LEU A 143 -9.15 -9.38 9.87
CA LEU A 143 -9.25 -7.92 9.99
C LEU A 143 -10.08 -7.27 8.89
N ARG A 144 -10.71 -8.08 8.05
CA ARG A 144 -11.35 -7.68 6.81
C ARG A 144 -12.66 -6.93 6.98
N THR A 145 -13.37 -7.16 8.08
CA THR A 145 -14.65 -6.47 8.34
C THR A 145 -14.46 -4.96 8.21
N ASN A 146 -15.27 -4.34 7.34
CA ASN A 146 -15.21 -2.91 7.05
C ASN A 146 -13.83 -2.42 6.55
N ASP A 147 -13.12 -3.23 5.76
CA ASP A 147 -11.82 -2.84 5.22
C ASP A 147 -11.95 -1.61 4.31
N ILE A 148 -11.15 -0.59 4.60
CA ILE A 148 -11.06 0.66 3.81
C ILE A 148 -9.68 0.86 3.16
N ALA A 149 -8.79 -0.13 3.31
CA ALA A 149 -7.38 0.02 2.95
C ALA A 149 -6.93 -0.90 1.81
N ASN A 150 -7.58 -2.05 1.64
CA ASN A 150 -7.22 -3.09 0.67
C ASN A 150 -8.44 -3.51 -0.17
N MET A 151 -8.95 -4.74 0.04
CA MET A 151 -10.01 -5.30 -0.80
C MET A 151 -11.34 -4.56 -0.67
N GLY A 152 -11.69 -4.06 0.53
CA GLY A 152 -12.91 -3.28 0.72
C GLY A 152 -12.91 -1.99 -0.10
N PHE A 153 -11.79 -1.25 -0.09
CA PHE A 153 -11.62 -0.10 -0.96
C PHE A 153 -11.59 -0.50 -2.44
N ALA A 154 -10.81 -1.53 -2.79
CA ALA A 154 -10.67 -1.97 -4.18
C ALA A 154 -12.02 -2.35 -4.82
N LYS A 155 -12.89 -3.03 -4.06
CA LYS A 155 -14.26 -3.36 -4.48
C LYS A 155 -15.12 -2.11 -4.65
N ALA A 156 -15.05 -1.17 -3.70
CA ALA A 156 -15.86 0.04 -3.71
C ALA A 156 -15.63 0.90 -4.96
N VAL A 157 -14.38 0.90 -5.49
CA VAL A 157 -14.00 1.69 -6.68
C VAL A 157 -13.74 0.82 -7.92
N ASN A 158 -13.92 -0.49 -7.83
CA ASN A 158 -13.69 -1.48 -8.91
C ASN A 158 -12.32 -1.31 -9.59
N ILE A 159 -11.24 -1.28 -8.77
CA ILE A 159 -9.87 -1.05 -9.24
C ILE A 159 -9.10 -2.37 -9.42
N PRO A 160 -8.36 -2.57 -10.53
CA PRO A 160 -7.48 -3.73 -10.70
C PRO A 160 -6.30 -3.67 -9.71
N ILE A 161 -5.87 -4.86 -9.26
CA ILE A 161 -4.84 -5.01 -8.24
C ILE A 161 -3.63 -5.76 -8.80
N ILE A 162 -2.43 -5.31 -8.39
CA ILE A 162 -1.17 -6.03 -8.56
C ILE A 162 -0.64 -6.38 -7.16
N LEU A 163 -0.32 -7.66 -6.94
CA LEU A 163 0.31 -8.08 -5.69
C LEU A 163 1.83 -7.93 -5.75
N VAL A 164 2.41 -7.45 -4.67
CA VAL A 164 3.86 -7.35 -4.47
C VAL A 164 4.28 -8.45 -3.49
N GLY A 165 5.05 -9.42 -3.97
CA GLY A 165 5.63 -10.48 -3.15
C GLY A 165 7.08 -10.18 -2.78
N ASP A 166 7.49 -10.41 -1.54
CA ASP A 166 8.85 -10.25 -1.04
C ASP A 166 9.58 -11.60 -1.05
N ILE A 167 10.63 -11.72 -1.87
CA ILE A 167 11.41 -12.96 -1.94
C ILE A 167 12.56 -13.00 -0.93
N ASP A 168 13.01 -11.85 -0.43
CA ASP A 168 14.17 -11.76 0.47
C ASP A 168 13.95 -12.50 1.81
N ARG A 169 12.67 -12.63 2.22
CA ARG A 169 12.28 -13.38 3.43
C ARG A 169 12.00 -14.86 3.20
N GLY A 170 12.04 -15.32 1.94
CA GLY A 170 11.65 -16.66 1.56
C GLY A 170 10.13 -16.88 1.52
N GLY A 171 9.70 -18.00 0.94
CA GLY A 171 8.30 -18.42 0.90
C GLY A 171 7.39 -17.61 -0.02
N VAL A 172 7.91 -16.80 -0.95
CA VAL A 172 7.12 -15.89 -1.79
C VAL A 172 6.05 -16.61 -2.63
N ILE A 173 6.36 -17.81 -3.13
CA ILE A 173 5.38 -18.65 -3.88
C ILE A 173 4.22 -19.01 -2.97
N ALA A 174 4.49 -19.53 -1.77
CA ALA A 174 3.47 -19.89 -0.80
C ALA A 174 2.62 -18.68 -0.38
N ASN A 175 3.24 -17.51 -0.20
CA ASN A 175 2.54 -16.29 0.18
C ASN A 175 1.57 -15.81 -0.91
N LEU A 176 1.96 -15.86 -2.18
CA LEU A 176 1.08 -15.47 -3.30
C LEU A 176 -0.05 -16.47 -3.49
N VAL A 177 0.25 -17.77 -3.54
CA VAL A 177 -0.76 -18.83 -3.67
C VAL A 177 -1.68 -18.85 -2.45
N GLY A 178 -1.12 -18.73 -1.24
CA GLY A 178 -1.90 -18.65 0.00
C GLY A 178 -2.83 -17.42 0.04
N THR A 179 -2.38 -16.27 -0.47
CA THR A 179 -3.23 -15.08 -0.59
C THR A 179 -4.45 -15.37 -1.45
N GLN A 180 -4.29 -16.03 -2.61
CA GLN A 180 -5.42 -16.42 -3.44
C GLN A 180 -6.36 -17.39 -2.72
N ALA A 181 -5.80 -18.39 -2.05
CA ALA A 181 -6.57 -19.44 -1.41
C ALA A 181 -7.45 -18.96 -0.25
N VAL A 182 -7.07 -17.86 0.42
CA VAL A 182 -7.85 -17.30 1.55
C VAL A 182 -8.81 -16.21 1.16
N LEU A 183 -8.66 -15.61 -0.04
CA LEU A 183 -9.56 -14.58 -0.54
C LEU A 183 -10.84 -15.20 -1.15
N PRO A 184 -12.00 -14.56 -0.99
CA PRO A 184 -13.18 -14.88 -1.80
C PRO A 184 -12.90 -14.72 -3.29
N ILE A 185 -13.58 -15.50 -4.10
CA ILE A 185 -13.38 -15.55 -5.55
C ILE A 185 -13.53 -14.15 -6.17
N GLU A 186 -14.58 -13.42 -5.81
CA GLU A 186 -14.87 -12.09 -6.35
C GLU A 186 -13.80 -11.04 -5.98
N GLU A 187 -13.00 -11.27 -4.96
CA GLU A 187 -11.87 -10.41 -4.61
C GLU A 187 -10.58 -10.86 -5.29
N ALA A 188 -10.36 -12.16 -5.35
CA ALA A 188 -9.22 -12.71 -6.08
C ALA A 188 -9.27 -12.33 -7.57
N GLU A 189 -10.48 -12.18 -8.15
CA GLU A 189 -10.69 -11.72 -9.53
C GLU A 189 -10.27 -10.26 -9.79
N LEU A 190 -10.21 -9.41 -8.76
CA LEU A 190 -9.66 -8.05 -8.91
C LEU A 190 -8.14 -8.06 -9.09
N ILE A 191 -7.46 -9.11 -8.65
CA ILE A 191 -6.01 -9.24 -8.79
C ILE A 191 -5.70 -9.70 -10.21
N LYS A 192 -5.00 -8.84 -10.96
CA LYS A 192 -4.67 -9.09 -12.37
C LYS A 192 -3.26 -9.62 -12.57
N GLY A 193 -2.40 -9.45 -11.58
CA GLY A 193 -1.02 -9.92 -11.67
C GLY A 193 -0.24 -9.73 -10.39
N PHE A 194 1.03 -10.10 -10.46
CA PHE A 194 1.96 -9.96 -9.36
C PHE A 194 3.35 -9.54 -9.83
N VAL A 195 4.12 -8.96 -8.91
CA VAL A 195 5.56 -8.71 -9.06
C VAL A 195 6.31 -9.35 -7.90
N ILE A 196 7.48 -9.88 -8.18
CA ILE A 196 8.42 -10.38 -7.18
C ILE A 196 9.40 -9.25 -6.86
N ASN A 197 9.53 -8.87 -5.61
CA ASN A 197 10.38 -7.77 -5.18
C ASN A 197 11.54 -8.25 -4.32
N LYS A 198 12.62 -7.44 -4.29
CA LYS A 198 13.82 -7.63 -3.48
C LYS A 198 14.64 -8.86 -3.88
N PHE A 199 14.66 -9.22 -5.16
CA PHE A 199 15.43 -10.36 -5.64
C PHE A 199 16.93 -10.07 -5.59
N ARG A 200 17.71 -11.01 -5.03
CA ARG A 200 19.18 -10.92 -4.99
C ARG A 200 19.80 -11.91 -5.96
N GLY A 201 20.77 -11.43 -6.73
CA GLY A 201 21.50 -12.25 -7.71
C GLY A 201 20.82 -12.28 -9.08
N ASP A 202 20.95 -13.38 -9.79
CA ASP A 202 20.45 -13.56 -11.15
C ASP A 202 18.93 -13.80 -11.15
N VAL A 203 18.17 -12.84 -11.65
CA VAL A 203 16.69 -12.87 -11.66
C VAL A 203 16.14 -14.00 -12.53
N SER A 204 16.88 -14.51 -13.52
CA SER A 204 16.45 -15.60 -14.39
C SER A 204 16.26 -16.92 -13.65
N LEU A 205 16.89 -17.07 -12.48
CA LEU A 205 16.72 -18.24 -11.60
C LEU A 205 15.29 -18.37 -11.06
N PHE A 206 14.49 -17.31 -11.17
CA PHE A 206 13.10 -17.32 -10.68
C PHE A 206 12.06 -17.49 -11.80
N ASP A 207 12.46 -17.69 -13.05
CA ASP A 207 11.54 -17.86 -14.19
C ASP A 207 10.57 -19.04 -13.98
N SER A 208 11.07 -20.16 -13.46
CA SER A 208 10.23 -21.33 -13.12
C SER A 208 9.28 -21.03 -11.96
N GLY A 209 9.70 -20.21 -11.01
CA GLY A 209 8.86 -19.77 -9.89
C GLY A 209 7.70 -18.89 -10.36
N ILE A 210 7.93 -17.97 -11.32
CA ILE A 210 6.86 -17.18 -11.93
C ILE A 210 5.83 -18.10 -12.59
N LYS A 211 6.28 -19.04 -13.44
CA LYS A 211 5.39 -19.98 -14.13
C LYS A 211 4.56 -20.83 -13.15
N GLU A 212 5.16 -21.24 -12.04
CA GLU A 212 4.44 -22.03 -11.02
C GLU A 212 3.38 -21.17 -10.31
N ILE A 213 3.64 -19.90 -10.02
CA ILE A 213 2.66 -19.00 -9.44
C ILE A 213 1.53 -18.76 -10.44
N GLU A 214 1.84 -18.42 -11.69
CA GLU A 214 0.87 -18.20 -12.76
C GLU A 214 -0.06 -19.43 -12.95
N ARG A 215 0.53 -20.62 -12.97
CA ARG A 215 -0.23 -21.87 -13.11
C ARG A 215 -1.21 -22.10 -11.96
N ARG A 216 -0.83 -21.74 -10.73
CA ARG A 216 -1.68 -21.93 -9.54
C ARG A 216 -2.71 -20.84 -9.38
N THR A 217 -2.35 -19.60 -9.66
CA THR A 217 -3.18 -18.44 -9.34
C THR A 217 -3.95 -17.89 -10.54
N GLN A 218 -3.54 -18.24 -11.74
CA GLN A 218 -4.01 -17.62 -12.99
C GLN A 218 -3.75 -16.11 -13.05
N TRP A 219 -2.93 -15.56 -12.16
CA TRP A 219 -2.49 -14.18 -12.18
C TRP A 219 -1.26 -14.03 -13.06
N GLN A 220 -1.16 -12.92 -13.79
CA GLN A 220 -0.03 -12.64 -14.68
C GLN A 220 1.22 -12.27 -13.88
N GLY A 221 2.35 -12.92 -14.14
CA GLY A 221 3.66 -12.51 -13.65
C GLY A 221 4.16 -11.28 -14.40
N LEU A 222 4.30 -10.15 -13.74
CA LEU A 222 4.72 -8.88 -14.35
C LEU A 222 6.24 -8.66 -14.28
N GLY A 223 6.95 -9.57 -13.62
CA GLY A 223 8.40 -9.58 -13.55
C GLY A 223 8.98 -9.59 -12.13
N VAL A 224 10.30 -9.53 -12.11
CA VAL A 224 11.12 -9.56 -10.89
C VAL A 224 11.85 -8.23 -10.74
N ILE A 225 11.70 -7.61 -9.57
CA ILE A 225 12.39 -6.37 -9.20
C ILE A 225 13.64 -6.76 -8.40
N PRO A 226 14.84 -6.45 -8.88
CA PRO A 226 16.06 -6.76 -8.16
C PRO A 226 16.17 -5.92 -6.89
N TRP A 227 17.01 -6.41 -5.96
CA TRP A 227 17.38 -5.68 -4.76
C TRP A 227 17.96 -4.31 -5.10
N PHE A 228 17.40 -3.26 -4.53
CA PHE A 228 17.84 -1.89 -4.76
C PHE A 228 18.55 -1.34 -3.52
N GLU A 229 19.88 -1.41 -3.51
CA GLU A 229 20.69 -1.01 -2.35
C GLU A 229 20.49 0.46 -1.96
N ASN A 230 20.31 1.34 -2.95
CA ASN A 230 20.10 2.77 -2.69
C ASN A 230 18.75 3.08 -2.03
N ALA A 231 17.83 2.12 -1.90
CA ALA A 231 16.61 2.30 -1.14
C ALA A 231 16.87 2.72 0.31
N LYS A 232 17.97 2.26 0.89
CA LYS A 232 18.42 2.62 2.25
C LYS A 232 18.70 4.11 2.44
N LYS A 233 18.97 4.85 1.36
CA LYS A 233 19.22 6.29 1.37
C LYS A 233 17.94 7.12 1.37
N LEU A 234 16.81 6.50 1.09
CA LEU A 234 15.51 7.18 1.11
C LEU A 234 14.97 7.25 2.54
N PRO A 235 14.20 8.31 2.88
CA PRO A 235 13.54 8.37 4.17
C PRO A 235 12.66 7.14 4.38
N ALA A 236 12.70 6.55 5.58
CA ALA A 236 11.83 5.42 5.91
C ALA A 236 10.37 5.79 5.67
N ALA A 237 9.73 5.07 4.75
CA ALA A 237 8.33 5.29 4.41
C ALA A 237 7.38 4.77 5.50
N VAL A 238 7.88 3.87 6.36
CA VAL A 238 7.15 3.26 7.47
C VAL A 238 8.05 3.29 8.70
N SER A 239 7.55 3.77 9.82
CA SER A 239 8.35 3.98 11.05
C SER A 239 8.30 2.82 12.04
N TYR A 240 7.97 1.60 11.59
CA TYR A 240 8.00 0.44 12.48
C TYR A 240 9.40 0.06 13.00
N THR A 241 10.46 0.64 12.45
CA THR A 241 11.84 0.34 12.82
C THR A 241 12.25 0.78 14.23
N HIS A 242 11.40 1.52 14.95
CA HIS A 242 11.69 1.98 16.31
C HIS A 242 10.76 1.45 17.40
N LEU A 243 9.77 0.63 17.04
CA LEU A 243 8.94 -0.11 17.99
C LEU A 243 9.22 -1.62 17.95
N THR A 244 10.42 -2.03 17.57
CA THR A 244 10.91 -3.29 18.07
C THR A 244 11.19 -3.08 19.56
N LEU A 245 10.20 -3.35 20.38
CA LEU A 245 10.43 -3.77 21.74
C LEU A 245 11.57 -4.80 21.68
N PRO A 246 12.61 -4.68 22.49
CA PRO A 246 13.59 -5.74 22.60
C PRO A 246 12.81 -6.97 23.05
N THR A 247 12.57 -7.90 22.15
CA THR A 247 12.14 -9.25 22.50
C THR A 247 13.32 -9.94 23.16
N LYS A 248 13.67 -9.50 24.33
CA LYS A 248 14.33 -10.35 25.31
C LYS A 248 13.22 -11.18 25.92
N ALA A 249 12.93 -12.31 25.27
CA ALA A 249 12.33 -13.43 25.96
C ALA A 249 13.27 -13.72 27.14
N TYR A 250 12.84 -13.44 28.35
CA TYR A 250 13.39 -14.06 29.52
C TYR A 250 12.85 -15.48 29.53
N VAL A 251 13.71 -16.44 29.25
CA VAL A 251 13.54 -17.83 29.63
C VAL A 251 13.80 -17.90 31.12
#